data_f19256e20f2d1ee50e9ea73600d77197
#
_entry.id   f19256e20f2d1ee50e9ea73600d77197
#
_cell.length_a   1.000
_cell.length_b   1.000
_cell.length_c   1.000
_cell.angle_alpha   90.00
_cell.angle_beta   90.00
_cell.angle_gamma   90.00
#
_symmetry.space_group_name_H-M   'P 1'
#
loop_
_entity.id
_entity.type
_entity.pdbx_description
1 polymer ?
#
loop_
_entity_poly.entity_id
_entity_poly.type
_entity_poly.pdbx_seq_one_letter_code
_entity_poly.pdbx_strand_id
1 'polypeptide(L)'
;MIFRQLFHPESSTYSYLIGDQNSRQALLIDSVLERTDQTLQLIKQLNLNLLLAVDTHTHADHITGLGALRDATGCTTMMGKESLASCLSETFNDGDQLTVGNLSIEVIYSPGHTDDSYSFYLPTAIPTAMSGNHKAMLFSGDTLLIRGTGRTD
;
A
#
# COMPACT_ATOMS: atom_id res chain seq x y z
N MET A 1 12.27 -2.74 10.48
CA MET A 1 10.99 -2.55 9.80
C MET A 1 10.09 -3.75 10.06
N ILE A 2 8.79 -3.53 10.19
CA ILE A 2 7.74 -4.57 10.27
C ILE A 2 7.12 -4.65 8.87
N PHE A 3 6.99 -5.87 8.33
CA PHE A 3 6.39 -6.10 7.00
C PHE A 3 5.42 -7.27 7.05
N ARG A 4 4.24 -7.11 6.47
CA ARG A 4 3.26 -8.19 6.28
C ARG A 4 2.65 -8.09 4.90
N GLN A 5 2.64 -9.20 4.19
CA GLN A 5 1.89 -9.41 2.96
C GLN A 5 0.61 -10.16 3.31
N LEU A 6 -0.53 -9.61 2.95
CA LEU A 6 -1.86 -10.17 3.19
C LEU A 6 -2.47 -10.55 1.85
N PHE A 7 -3.11 -11.71 1.77
CA PHE A 7 -3.72 -12.17 0.53
C PHE A 7 -5.23 -12.30 0.68
N HIS A 8 -5.97 -11.75 -0.27
CA HIS A 8 -7.41 -11.88 -0.42
C HIS A 8 -7.73 -12.81 -1.59
N PRO A 9 -8.18 -14.08 -1.34
CA PRO A 9 -8.34 -15.08 -2.39
C PRO A 9 -9.43 -14.73 -3.41
N GLU A 10 -10.49 -14.08 -2.98
CA GLU A 10 -11.68 -13.78 -3.78
C GLU A 10 -11.36 -12.79 -4.91
N SER A 11 -10.53 -11.78 -4.64
CA SER A 11 -10.06 -10.81 -5.65
C SER A 11 -8.62 -11.08 -6.11
N SER A 12 -7.93 -12.06 -5.52
CA SER A 12 -6.51 -12.33 -5.76
C SER A 12 -5.59 -11.13 -5.43
N THR A 13 -6.03 -10.24 -4.55
CA THR A 13 -5.32 -9.02 -4.17
C THR A 13 -4.29 -9.32 -3.08
N TYR A 14 -3.11 -8.73 -3.22
CA TYR A 14 -2.14 -8.60 -2.14
C TYR A 14 -2.19 -7.21 -1.53
N SER A 15 -2.45 -7.13 -0.22
CA SER A 15 -2.27 -5.90 0.56
C SER A 15 -0.94 -5.97 1.31
N TYR A 16 -0.29 -4.81 1.52
CA TYR A 16 1.02 -4.76 2.17
C TYR A 16 1.01 -3.79 3.34
N LEU A 17 1.24 -4.31 4.55
CA LEU A 17 1.41 -3.51 5.77
C LEU A 17 2.91 -3.32 6.04
N ILE A 18 3.33 -2.06 6.04
CA ILE A 18 4.71 -1.64 6.23
C ILE A 18 4.76 -0.73 7.46
N GLY A 19 5.56 -1.10 8.46
CA GLY A 19 5.68 -0.33 9.70
C GLY A 19 7.13 -0.05 10.10
N ASP A 20 7.38 1.16 10.58
CA ASP A 20 8.63 1.48 11.24
C ASP A 20 8.64 0.92 12.67
N GLN A 21 9.63 0.10 12.96
CA GLN A 21 9.75 -0.57 14.26
C GLN A 21 9.97 0.39 15.43
N ASN A 22 10.59 1.54 15.18
CA ASN A 22 10.94 2.50 16.21
C ASN A 22 9.76 3.45 16.53
N SER A 23 9.22 4.12 15.50
CA SER A 23 8.11 5.06 15.65
C SER A 23 6.75 4.38 15.78
N ARG A 24 6.65 3.10 15.39
CA ARG A 24 5.40 2.35 15.30
C ARG A 24 4.40 2.91 14.28
N GLN A 25 4.80 3.88 13.47
CA GLN A 25 3.98 4.37 12.37
C GLN A 25 3.97 3.36 11.23
N ALA A 26 2.83 3.25 10.54
CA ALA A 26 2.64 2.28 9.47
C ALA A 26 1.90 2.88 8.27
N LEU A 27 2.16 2.27 7.12
CA LEU A 27 1.46 2.46 5.85
C LEU A 27 0.86 1.12 5.42
N LEU A 28 -0.35 1.17 4.86
CA LEU A 28 -1.02 0.04 4.22
C LEU A 28 -1.24 0.33 2.75
N ILE A 29 -0.90 -0.61 1.88
CA ILE A 29 -1.09 -0.53 0.42
C ILE A 29 -2.17 -1.53 0.01
N ASP A 30 -3.08 -1.13 -0.90
CA ASP A 30 -4.12 -1.93 -1.56
C ASP A 30 -5.01 -2.69 -0.57
N SER A 31 -5.76 -1.93 0.22
CA SER A 31 -6.65 -2.50 1.23
C SER A 31 -7.97 -3.00 0.65
N VAL A 32 -8.44 -4.15 1.13
CA VAL A 32 -9.73 -4.75 0.75
C VAL A 32 -10.75 -4.52 1.86
N LEU A 33 -11.94 -4.01 1.51
CA LEU A 33 -12.99 -3.64 2.47
C LEU A 33 -13.38 -4.80 3.38
N GLU A 34 -13.60 -5.99 2.81
CA GLU A 34 -14.01 -7.20 3.53
C GLU A 34 -12.95 -7.70 4.53
N ARG A 35 -11.70 -7.20 4.42
CA ARG A 35 -10.59 -7.55 5.31
C ARG A 35 -10.26 -6.45 6.32
N THR A 36 -11.01 -5.36 6.35
CA THR A 36 -10.74 -4.21 7.22
C THR A 36 -10.61 -4.62 8.69
N ASP A 37 -11.56 -5.38 9.25
CA ASP A 37 -11.53 -5.81 10.65
C ASP A 37 -10.31 -6.66 10.99
N GLN A 38 -9.95 -7.60 10.10
CA GLN A 38 -8.76 -8.45 10.28
C GLN A 38 -7.48 -7.62 10.21
N THR A 39 -7.43 -6.65 9.31
CA THR A 39 -6.30 -5.72 9.17
C THR A 39 -6.14 -4.84 10.40
N LEU A 40 -7.24 -4.30 10.94
CA LEU A 40 -7.23 -3.52 12.18
C LEU A 40 -6.77 -4.35 13.39
N GLN A 41 -7.22 -5.60 13.50
CA GLN A 41 -6.74 -6.53 14.53
C GLN A 41 -5.23 -6.78 14.42
N LEU A 42 -4.72 -6.99 13.22
CA LEU A 42 -3.29 -7.20 12.97
C LEU A 42 -2.47 -5.95 13.34
N ILE A 43 -2.91 -4.76 12.93
CA ILE A 43 -2.29 -3.48 13.28
C ILE A 43 -2.20 -3.33 14.81
N LYS A 44 -3.29 -3.63 15.51
CA LYS A 44 -3.34 -3.61 16.99
C LYS A 44 -2.39 -4.64 17.62
N GLN A 45 -2.38 -5.89 17.13
CA GLN A 45 -1.49 -6.96 17.63
C GLN A 45 -0.01 -6.62 17.45
N LEU A 46 0.33 -5.93 16.36
CA LEU A 46 1.68 -5.47 16.08
C LEU A 46 2.04 -4.17 16.81
N ASN A 47 1.09 -3.58 17.56
CA ASN A 47 1.23 -2.29 18.24
C ASN A 47 1.69 -1.20 17.26
N LEU A 48 1.01 -1.11 16.10
CA LEU A 48 1.26 -0.10 15.07
C LEU A 48 0.20 0.99 15.11
N ASN A 49 0.59 2.20 14.69
CA ASN A 49 -0.30 3.32 14.40
C ASN A 49 -0.38 3.48 12.88
N LEU A 50 -1.53 3.19 12.27
CA LEU A 50 -1.73 3.39 10.83
C LEU A 50 -1.78 4.89 10.54
N LEU A 51 -0.75 5.40 9.87
CA LEU A 51 -0.65 6.80 9.48
C LEU A 51 -1.20 7.05 8.07
N LEU A 52 -0.86 6.15 7.14
CA LEU A 52 -1.24 6.23 5.74
C LEU A 52 -1.90 4.93 5.27
N ALA A 53 -2.95 5.05 4.47
CA ALA A 53 -3.52 3.95 3.69
C ALA A 53 -3.63 4.42 2.23
N VAL A 54 -3.06 3.67 1.30
CA VAL A 54 -2.94 4.08 -0.11
C VAL A 54 -3.33 2.94 -1.02
N ASP A 55 -3.89 3.25 -2.19
CA ASP A 55 -4.09 2.27 -3.25
C ASP A 55 -3.20 2.60 -4.45
N THR A 56 -2.75 1.55 -5.14
CA THR A 56 -1.92 1.67 -6.35
C THR A 56 -2.72 2.20 -7.53
N HIS A 57 -4.01 1.88 -7.62
CA HIS A 57 -4.91 2.27 -8.71
C HIS A 57 -6.37 2.12 -8.28
N THR A 58 -7.30 2.48 -9.15
CA THR A 58 -8.73 2.21 -8.96
C THR A 58 -9.02 0.73 -9.26
N HIS A 59 -9.25 -0.05 -8.20
CA HIS A 59 -9.51 -1.49 -8.29
C HIS A 59 -10.91 -1.77 -8.86
N ALA A 60 -10.99 -2.72 -9.80
CA ALA A 60 -12.26 -3.20 -10.37
C ALA A 60 -12.71 -4.55 -9.77
N ASP A 61 -11.83 -5.26 -9.10
CA ASP A 61 -11.99 -6.62 -8.58
C ASP A 61 -12.47 -6.67 -7.12
N HIS A 62 -12.32 -5.56 -6.38
CA HIS A 62 -12.80 -5.43 -5.01
C HIS A 62 -13.13 -3.98 -4.64
N ILE A 63 -13.81 -3.79 -3.52
CA ILE A 63 -14.03 -2.47 -2.93
C ILE A 63 -12.86 -2.17 -2.00
N THR A 64 -12.23 -1.00 -2.18
CA THR A 64 -11.14 -0.56 -1.30
C THR A 64 -11.58 -0.36 0.15
N GLY A 65 -10.73 -0.72 1.09
CA GLY A 65 -10.92 -0.49 2.52
C GLY A 65 -10.53 0.91 3.01
N LEU A 66 -10.03 1.81 2.13
CA LEU A 66 -9.49 3.12 2.52
C LEU A 66 -10.45 3.92 3.42
N GLY A 67 -11.72 4.04 3.02
CA GLY A 67 -12.72 4.79 3.78
C GLY A 67 -12.94 4.21 5.19
N ALA A 68 -13.13 2.89 5.28
CA ALA A 68 -13.33 2.20 6.56
C ALA A 68 -12.11 2.29 7.48
N LEU A 69 -10.91 2.21 6.93
CA LEU A 69 -9.66 2.39 7.68
C LEU A 69 -9.52 3.80 8.22
N ARG A 70 -9.81 4.83 7.40
CA ARG A 70 -9.82 6.23 7.84
C ARG A 70 -10.81 6.44 8.98
N ASP A 71 -12.03 5.94 8.85
CA ASP A 71 -13.08 6.11 9.85
C ASP A 71 -12.71 5.41 11.18
N ALA A 72 -12.00 4.29 11.12
CA ALA A 72 -11.59 3.52 12.30
C ALA A 72 -10.31 4.04 12.97
N THR A 73 -9.37 4.64 12.22
CA THR A 73 -8.02 4.96 12.73
C THR A 73 -7.67 6.44 12.63
N GLY A 74 -8.39 7.23 11.83
CA GLY A 74 -8.03 8.59 11.49
C GLY A 74 -6.83 8.71 10.54
N CYS A 75 -6.43 7.61 9.86
CA CYS A 75 -5.32 7.65 8.91
C CYS A 75 -5.62 8.53 7.70
N THR A 76 -4.58 9.08 7.08
CA THR A 76 -4.68 9.74 5.78
C THR A 76 -4.84 8.71 4.67
N THR A 77 -5.89 8.85 3.85
CA THR A 77 -6.14 7.98 2.71
C THR A 77 -5.76 8.68 1.42
N MET A 78 -5.01 8.00 0.54
CA MET A 78 -4.48 8.61 -0.68
C MET A 78 -4.53 7.66 -1.88
N MET A 79 -4.71 8.24 -3.05
CA MET A 79 -4.49 7.63 -4.37
C MET A 79 -3.80 8.63 -5.29
N GLY A 80 -3.40 8.20 -6.48
CA GLY A 80 -2.85 9.08 -7.50
C GLY A 80 -3.81 10.22 -7.87
N LYS A 81 -3.27 11.36 -8.26
CA LYS A 81 -4.07 12.53 -8.68
C LYS A 81 -4.94 12.24 -9.92
N GLU A 82 -4.61 11.22 -10.70
CA GLU A 82 -5.37 10.76 -11.86
C GLU A 82 -6.62 9.95 -11.46
N SER A 83 -6.70 9.48 -10.21
CA SER A 83 -7.90 8.81 -9.69
C SER A 83 -9.07 9.78 -9.63
N LEU A 84 -10.24 9.30 -10.04
CA LEU A 84 -11.51 10.05 -9.95
C LEU A 84 -12.20 9.89 -8.59
N ALA A 85 -11.57 9.22 -7.62
CA ALA A 85 -12.13 8.99 -6.29
C ALA A 85 -12.21 10.31 -5.50
N SER A 86 -13.43 10.72 -5.13
CA SER A 86 -13.71 11.99 -4.44
C SER A 86 -13.66 11.91 -2.92
N CYS A 87 -13.50 10.70 -2.35
CA CYS A 87 -13.59 10.46 -0.90
C CYS A 87 -12.24 10.30 -0.20
N LEU A 88 -11.15 10.67 -0.87
CA LEU A 88 -9.78 10.60 -0.35
C LEU A 88 -9.48 11.76 0.60
N SER A 89 -8.53 11.58 1.52
CA SER A 89 -7.99 12.68 2.32
C SER A 89 -7.08 13.57 1.48
N GLU A 90 -6.21 12.96 0.67
CA GLU A 90 -5.21 13.64 -0.16
C GLU A 90 -4.95 12.81 -1.44
N THR A 91 -4.20 13.39 -2.36
CA THR A 91 -3.67 12.70 -3.56
C THR A 91 -2.16 12.84 -3.59
N PHE A 92 -1.48 11.92 -4.29
CA PHE A 92 -0.05 11.99 -4.55
C PHE A 92 0.25 12.11 -6.05
N ASN A 93 1.47 12.57 -6.36
CA ASN A 93 2.00 12.72 -7.71
C ASN A 93 3.24 11.84 -7.91
N ASP A 94 3.66 11.70 -9.16
CA ASP A 94 4.93 11.09 -9.52
C ASP A 94 6.10 11.79 -8.82
N GLY A 95 7.00 11.00 -8.21
CA GLY A 95 8.16 11.47 -7.47
C GLY A 95 7.89 11.89 -6.02
N ASP A 96 6.64 11.90 -5.55
CA ASP A 96 6.33 12.19 -4.16
C ASP A 96 6.94 11.13 -3.22
N GLN A 97 7.15 11.51 -1.96
CA GLN A 97 7.70 10.64 -0.93
C GLN A 97 6.68 10.43 0.19
N LEU A 98 6.20 9.21 0.37
CA LEU A 98 5.37 8.81 1.50
C LEU A 98 6.25 8.40 2.67
N THR A 99 6.12 9.09 3.80
CA THR A 99 6.99 8.87 4.96
C THR A 99 6.22 8.31 6.14
N VAL A 100 6.72 7.19 6.71
CA VAL A 100 6.23 6.61 7.96
C VAL A 100 7.43 6.31 8.87
N GLY A 101 7.58 7.09 9.93
CA GLY A 101 8.78 7.05 10.77
C GLY A 101 10.07 7.31 9.98
N ASN A 102 10.98 6.36 9.98
CA ASN A 102 12.24 6.43 9.24
C ASN A 102 12.18 5.80 7.83
N LEU A 103 10.99 5.36 7.41
CA LEU A 103 10.80 4.77 6.08
C LEU A 103 10.30 5.85 5.12
N SER A 104 10.94 5.96 3.96
CA SER A 104 10.54 6.82 2.85
C SER A 104 10.27 5.94 1.64
N ILE A 105 9.06 6.04 1.09
CA ILE A 105 8.57 5.27 -0.03
C ILE A 105 8.33 6.23 -1.19
N GLU A 106 9.05 6.03 -2.30
CA GLU A 106 8.91 6.83 -3.51
C GLU A 106 7.67 6.40 -4.29
N VAL A 107 6.90 7.38 -4.74
CA VAL A 107 5.73 7.20 -5.59
C VAL A 107 6.15 7.30 -7.06
N ILE A 108 5.84 6.30 -7.86
CA ILE A 108 6.21 6.22 -9.28
C ILE A 108 4.95 6.08 -10.12
N TYR A 109 4.68 7.05 -10.99
CA TYR A 109 3.57 6.95 -11.94
C TYR A 109 3.87 5.87 -12.97
N SER A 110 3.01 4.85 -13.03
CA SER A 110 3.22 3.65 -13.85
C SER A 110 1.95 3.22 -14.58
N PRO A 111 1.37 4.12 -15.43
CA PRO A 111 0.13 3.84 -16.15
C PRO A 111 0.31 2.66 -17.11
N GLY A 112 -0.78 1.98 -17.40
CA GLY A 112 -0.80 0.85 -18.34
C GLY A 112 -1.94 -0.11 -18.04
N HIS A 113 -1.99 -0.69 -16.83
CA HIS A 113 -3.16 -1.46 -16.40
C HIS A 113 -4.38 -0.54 -16.25
N THR A 114 -4.21 0.59 -15.57
CA THR A 114 -5.16 1.71 -15.56
C THR A 114 -4.40 3.02 -15.80
N ASP A 115 -5.11 4.09 -16.18
CA ASP A 115 -4.53 5.41 -16.37
C ASP A 115 -4.06 6.03 -15.05
N ASP A 116 -4.64 5.60 -13.91
CA ASP A 116 -4.31 6.06 -12.57
C ASP A 116 -3.38 5.11 -11.80
N SER A 117 -2.69 4.19 -12.50
CA SER A 117 -1.78 3.24 -11.88
C SER A 117 -0.49 3.90 -11.39
N TYR A 118 -0.13 3.56 -10.15
CA TYR A 118 1.12 3.94 -9.50
C TYR A 118 1.81 2.74 -8.88
N SER A 119 3.13 2.81 -8.77
CA SER A 119 3.97 1.86 -8.04
C SER A 119 4.64 2.55 -6.87
N PHE A 120 4.91 1.81 -5.80
CA PHE A 120 5.58 2.34 -4.61
C PHE A 120 6.93 1.66 -4.43
N TYR A 121 8.01 2.44 -4.40
CA TYR A 121 9.37 1.95 -4.27
C TYR A 121 9.95 2.26 -2.88
N LEU A 122 10.32 1.22 -2.16
CA LEU A 122 11.02 1.31 -0.87
C LEU A 122 12.49 0.95 -1.05
N PRO A 123 13.41 1.94 -1.06
CA PRO A 123 14.83 1.72 -1.38
C PRO A 123 15.57 0.93 -0.31
N THR A 124 15.10 1.00 0.94
CA THR A 124 15.74 0.32 2.08
C THR A 124 14.82 -0.78 2.58
N ALA A 125 15.07 -1.99 2.19
CA ALA A 125 14.29 -3.13 2.62
C ALA A 125 14.87 -3.82 3.85
N ILE A 126 14.05 -4.68 4.40
CA ILE A 126 14.20 -5.49 5.60
C ILE A 126 15.57 -6.18 5.64
N PRO A 127 16.26 -6.20 6.80
CA PRO A 127 17.25 -7.22 7.06
C PRO A 127 16.55 -8.58 7.02
N THR A 128 16.67 -9.31 5.93
CA THR A 128 16.24 -10.70 5.94
C THR A 128 17.26 -11.47 6.77
N ALA A 129 16.80 -12.22 7.77
CA ALA A 129 17.65 -13.03 8.66
C ALA A 129 18.54 -14.04 7.89
N MET A 130 18.36 -14.17 6.58
CA MET A 130 19.04 -15.15 5.74
C MET A 130 20.17 -14.60 4.85
N SER A 131 20.38 -13.28 4.72
CA SER A 131 21.40 -12.82 3.77
C SER A 131 22.16 -11.54 4.10
N GLY A 132 21.85 -10.82 5.16
CA GLY A 132 22.55 -9.58 5.51
C GLY A 132 22.45 -8.45 4.46
N ASN A 133 21.80 -8.67 3.33
CA ASN A 133 21.61 -7.69 2.26
C ASN A 133 20.23 -7.02 2.40
N HIS A 134 20.25 -5.70 2.51
CA HIS A 134 19.04 -4.89 2.39
C HIS A 134 18.55 -4.95 0.92
N LYS A 135 17.36 -5.50 0.70
CA LYS A 135 16.77 -5.54 -0.64
C LYS A 135 15.72 -4.45 -0.75
N ALA A 136 15.79 -3.64 -1.78
CA ALA A 136 14.71 -2.73 -2.17
C ALA A 136 13.43 -3.52 -2.48
N MET A 137 12.27 -2.89 -2.30
CA MET A 137 10.96 -3.48 -2.60
C MET A 137 10.19 -2.56 -3.54
N LEU A 138 9.51 -3.16 -4.52
CA LEU A 138 8.58 -2.46 -5.41
C LEU A 138 7.19 -3.08 -5.24
N PHE A 139 6.21 -2.23 -4.96
CA PHE A 139 4.79 -2.58 -4.90
C PHE A 139 4.13 -2.00 -6.14
N SER A 140 3.96 -2.83 -7.15
CA SER A 140 3.58 -2.40 -8.50
C SER A 140 2.08 -2.52 -8.80
N GLY A 141 1.27 -2.94 -7.82
CA GLY A 141 -0.12 -3.30 -8.09
C GLY A 141 -0.20 -4.24 -9.30
N ASP A 142 -1.13 -3.97 -10.19
CA ASP A 142 -1.33 -4.77 -11.40
C ASP A 142 -0.48 -4.32 -12.60
N THR A 143 0.40 -3.32 -12.43
CA THR A 143 1.35 -2.92 -13.49
C THR A 143 2.31 -4.06 -13.83
N LEU A 144 2.87 -4.73 -12.81
CA LEU A 144 3.76 -5.88 -12.98
C LEU A 144 3.26 -7.06 -12.15
N LEU A 145 3.02 -8.18 -12.82
CA LEU A 145 2.64 -9.45 -12.21
C LEU A 145 3.78 -10.48 -12.33
N ILE A 146 3.69 -11.60 -11.62
CA ILE A 146 4.65 -12.69 -11.74
C ILE A 146 4.54 -13.27 -13.15
N ARG A 147 5.59 -13.09 -13.96
CA ARG A 147 5.72 -13.52 -15.37
C ARG A 147 4.75 -12.81 -16.33
N GLY A 148 4.30 -11.63 -16.01
CA GLY A 148 3.39 -10.87 -16.87
C GLY A 148 3.17 -9.44 -16.40
N THR A 149 2.21 -8.80 -17.01
CA THR A 149 1.67 -7.49 -16.64
C THR A 149 0.16 -7.60 -16.47
N GLY A 150 -0.45 -6.64 -15.81
CA GLY A 150 -1.89 -6.46 -15.85
C GLY A 150 -2.36 -6.24 -17.31
N ARG A 151 -3.63 -6.51 -17.56
CA ARG A 151 -4.26 -6.18 -18.86
C ARG A 151 -4.30 -4.66 -19.04
N THR A 152 -4.35 -4.21 -20.28
CA THR A 152 -4.30 -2.78 -20.68
C THR A 152 -5.52 -2.37 -21.51
N ASP A 153 -6.64 -3.09 -21.41
CA ASP A 153 -7.89 -2.92 -22.15
C ASP A 153 -8.93 -2.09 -21.40
#